data_66599051c9971aa196ddbc7b0751b1c6
#
_entry.id   66599051c9971aa196ddbc7b0751b1c6
#
_cell.length_a   1.000
_cell.length_b   1.000
_cell.length_c   1.000
_cell.angle_alpha   90.00
_cell.angle_beta   90.00
_cell.angle_gamma   90.00
#
_symmetry.space_group_name_H-M   'P 1'
#
loop_
_entity.id
_entity.type
_entity.pdbx_description
1 polymer ?
#
loop_
_entity_poly.entity_id
_entity_poly.type
_entity_poly.pdbx_seq_one_letter_code
_entity_poly.pdbx_strand_id
1 'polypeptide(L)'
;MNKLHVSARMKIREGKLEGFKQQAAEIIRQTKEKDTGTLQYDWFLNSDQTECEIREVYESSEALAEHKHNLRKALGRLFEEFAYDHTVILYGNPSQQLLEGARIMMPDVEIKVYSCLKDLSEGEKLAEIVKGDLP
;
A
#
# COMPACT_ATOMS: atom_id res chain seq x y z
N MET A 1 0.74 1.60 -18.31
CA MET A 1 -0.18 1.74 -17.18
C MET A 1 0.56 2.16 -15.94
N ASN A 2 0.10 3.22 -15.31
CA ASN A 2 0.83 3.84 -14.20
C ASN A 2 0.25 3.53 -12.82
N LYS A 3 -0.75 2.64 -12.77
CA LYS A 3 -1.35 2.25 -11.49
C LYS A 3 -0.35 1.53 -10.60
N LEU A 4 -0.42 1.86 -9.32
CA LEU A 4 0.34 1.17 -8.28
C LEU A 4 -0.61 0.43 -7.37
N HIS A 5 -0.30 -0.83 -7.09
CA HIS A 5 -0.97 -1.62 -6.07
C HIS A 5 -0.05 -1.74 -4.88
N VAL A 6 -0.60 -1.61 -3.69
CA VAL A 6 0.19 -1.63 -2.45
C VAL A 6 -0.43 -2.63 -1.49
N SER A 7 0.42 -3.40 -0.83
CA SER A 7 0.06 -4.18 0.35
C SER A 7 0.88 -3.62 1.51
N ALA A 8 0.20 -3.07 2.51
CA ALA A 8 0.84 -2.61 3.74
C ALA A 8 0.39 -3.54 4.87
N ARG A 9 1.35 -4.13 5.57
CA ARG A 9 1.06 -5.02 6.70
C ARG A 9 1.63 -4.46 7.98
N MET A 10 0.94 -4.71 9.07
CA MET A 10 1.34 -4.26 10.40
C MET A 10 0.73 -5.15 11.46
N LYS A 11 1.37 -5.19 12.62
CA LYS A 11 0.84 -5.86 13.81
C LYS A 11 0.16 -4.82 14.69
N ILE A 12 -0.85 -5.25 15.42
CA ILE A 12 -1.59 -4.40 16.34
C ILE A 12 -0.99 -4.56 17.75
N ARG A 13 -0.70 -3.45 18.40
CA ARG A 13 -0.15 -3.48 19.77
C ARG A 13 -1.15 -4.11 20.71
N GLU A 14 -0.65 -4.93 21.62
CA GLU A 14 -1.48 -5.62 22.62
C GLU A 14 -2.33 -4.61 23.41
N GLY A 15 -3.62 -4.91 23.54
CA GLY A 15 -4.56 -4.05 24.25
C GLY A 15 -5.02 -2.82 23.48
N LYS A 16 -4.61 -2.66 22.22
CA LYS A 16 -4.89 -1.45 21.44
C LYS A 16 -5.87 -1.65 20.27
N LEU A 17 -6.54 -2.80 20.22
CA LEU A 17 -7.40 -3.12 19.07
C LEU A 17 -8.51 -2.07 18.83
N GLU A 18 -9.20 -1.65 19.88
CA GLU A 18 -10.29 -0.68 19.71
C GLU A 18 -9.77 0.69 19.26
N GLY A 19 -8.67 1.15 19.83
CA GLY A 19 -8.01 2.38 19.39
C GLY A 19 -7.51 2.27 17.95
N PHE A 20 -6.95 1.13 17.57
CA PHE A 20 -6.55 0.84 16.19
C PHE A 20 -7.73 0.97 15.23
N LYS A 21 -8.87 0.36 15.56
CA LYS A 21 -10.07 0.43 14.74
C LYS A 21 -10.58 1.86 14.57
N GLN A 22 -10.57 2.63 15.63
CA GLN A 22 -10.99 4.04 15.60
C GLN A 22 -10.05 4.86 14.72
N GLN A 23 -8.74 4.65 14.87
CA GLN A 23 -7.74 5.36 14.07
C GLN A 23 -7.84 4.95 12.59
N ALA A 24 -8.06 3.67 12.31
CA ALA A 24 -8.29 3.18 10.95
C ALA A 24 -9.49 3.88 10.30
N ALA A 25 -10.60 3.99 11.02
CA ALA A 25 -11.80 4.67 10.53
C ALA A 25 -11.52 6.14 10.21
N GLU A 26 -10.73 6.82 11.04
CA GLU A 26 -10.34 8.21 10.82
C GLU A 26 -9.44 8.35 9.59
N ILE A 27 -8.48 7.43 9.41
CA ILE A 27 -7.60 7.42 8.25
C ILE A 27 -8.41 7.22 6.96
N ILE A 28 -9.35 6.28 6.97
CA ILE A 28 -10.22 6.01 5.82
C ILE A 28 -11.07 7.24 5.50
N ARG A 29 -11.64 7.88 6.52
CA ARG A 29 -12.43 9.09 6.37
C ARG A 29 -11.61 10.21 5.71
N GLN A 30 -10.40 10.47 6.20
CA GLN A 30 -9.53 11.49 5.64
C GLN A 30 -9.09 11.16 4.22
N THR A 31 -8.83 9.89 3.93
CA THR A 31 -8.47 9.42 2.58
C THR A 31 -9.60 9.76 1.60
N LYS A 32 -10.83 9.43 1.97
CA LYS A 32 -12.00 9.69 1.14
C LYS A 32 -12.22 11.20 0.92
N GLU A 33 -11.94 12.01 1.93
CA GLU A 33 -12.14 13.45 1.88
C GLU A 33 -11.05 14.17 1.09
N LYS A 34 -9.79 13.76 1.23
CA LYS A 34 -8.64 14.54 0.76
C LYS A 34 -7.98 14.01 -0.51
N ASP A 35 -7.97 12.69 -0.72
CA ASP A 35 -7.25 12.10 -1.84
C ASP A 35 -8.02 12.25 -3.15
N THR A 36 -7.28 12.49 -4.22
CA THR A 36 -7.88 12.62 -5.56
C THR A 36 -7.57 11.45 -6.48
N GLY A 37 -6.55 10.65 -6.18
CA GLY A 37 -6.10 9.56 -7.04
C GLY A 37 -6.06 8.19 -6.37
N THR A 38 -6.65 8.03 -5.21
CA THR A 38 -6.76 6.74 -4.52
C THR A 38 -7.98 6.00 -5.04
N LEU A 39 -7.75 4.82 -5.64
CA LEU A 39 -8.79 4.02 -6.26
C LEU A 39 -9.35 2.93 -5.36
N GLN A 40 -8.53 2.44 -4.43
CA GLN A 40 -8.92 1.41 -3.47
C GLN A 40 -8.11 1.60 -2.20
N TYR A 41 -8.75 1.41 -1.06
CA TYR A 41 -8.09 1.56 0.23
C TYR A 41 -8.85 0.74 1.27
N ASP A 42 -8.61 -0.58 1.27
CA ASP A 42 -9.35 -1.54 2.08
C ASP A 42 -8.46 -2.13 3.18
N TRP A 43 -8.99 -2.16 4.38
CA TRP A 43 -8.30 -2.65 5.57
C TRP A 43 -8.86 -4.00 5.98
N PHE A 44 -7.98 -4.98 6.18
CA PHE A 44 -8.33 -6.36 6.52
C PHE A 44 -7.66 -6.77 7.82
N LEU A 45 -8.38 -7.44 8.69
CA LEU A 45 -7.83 -8.05 9.89
C LEU A 45 -7.72 -9.55 9.70
N ASN A 46 -6.65 -10.15 10.26
CA ASN A 46 -6.55 -11.60 10.31
C ASN A 46 -7.55 -12.17 11.33
N SER A 47 -7.67 -13.51 11.41
CA SER A 47 -8.75 -14.14 12.18
C SER A 47 -8.72 -13.85 13.69
N ASP A 48 -7.53 -13.70 14.27
CA ASP A 48 -7.41 -13.38 15.70
C ASP A 48 -7.27 -11.87 15.98
N GLN A 49 -7.38 -11.04 14.93
CA GLN A 49 -7.34 -9.58 15.00
C GLN A 49 -6.05 -9.03 15.62
N THR A 50 -4.93 -9.69 15.34
CA THR A 50 -3.60 -9.24 15.78
C THR A 50 -2.81 -8.56 14.69
N GLU A 51 -3.23 -8.73 13.43
CA GLU A 51 -2.55 -8.15 12.27
C GLU A 51 -3.55 -7.52 11.31
N CYS A 52 -3.09 -6.50 10.62
CA CYS A 52 -3.85 -5.81 9.60
C CYS A 52 -3.07 -5.81 8.28
N GLU A 53 -3.79 -6.00 7.18
CA GLU A 53 -3.28 -5.74 5.84
C GLU A 53 -4.16 -4.71 5.18
N ILE A 54 -3.53 -3.66 4.64
CA ILE A 54 -4.23 -2.65 3.85
C ILE A 54 -3.92 -2.93 2.37
N ARG A 55 -4.97 -3.11 1.56
CA ARG A 55 -4.84 -3.26 0.11
C ARG A 55 -5.19 -1.94 -0.54
N GLU A 56 -4.25 -1.39 -1.28
CA GLU A 56 -4.34 -0.02 -1.80
C GLU A 56 -4.10 -0.02 -3.30
N VAL A 57 -4.81 0.82 -4.03
CA VAL A 57 -4.57 1.05 -5.45
C VAL A 57 -4.59 2.55 -5.72
N TYR A 58 -3.59 3.02 -6.44
CA TYR A 58 -3.41 4.43 -6.79
C TYR A 58 -3.31 4.59 -8.30
N GLU A 59 -3.80 5.70 -8.81
CA GLU A 59 -3.71 6.00 -10.25
C GLU A 59 -2.27 6.13 -10.74
N SER A 60 -1.36 6.56 -9.86
CA SER A 60 0.02 6.91 -10.22
C SER A 60 0.90 6.99 -8.97
N SER A 61 2.20 7.16 -9.18
CA SER A 61 3.15 7.46 -8.10
C SER A 61 2.80 8.77 -7.39
N GLU A 62 2.38 9.78 -8.15
CA GLU A 62 1.97 11.08 -7.60
C GLU A 62 0.76 10.95 -6.69
N ALA A 63 -0.19 10.09 -7.06
CA ALA A 63 -1.38 9.83 -6.23
C ALA A 63 -1.01 9.18 -4.89
N LEU A 64 -0.06 8.24 -4.89
CA LEU A 64 0.44 7.64 -3.65
C LEU A 64 1.18 8.68 -2.79
N ALA A 65 2.00 9.53 -3.42
CA ALA A 65 2.68 10.61 -2.71
C ALA A 65 1.69 11.58 -2.08
N GLU A 66 0.62 11.94 -2.80
CA GLU A 66 -0.46 12.77 -2.28
C GLU A 66 -1.10 12.14 -1.05
N HIS A 67 -1.42 10.85 -1.14
CA HIS A 67 -2.00 10.09 -0.02
C HIS A 67 -1.10 10.17 1.22
N LYS A 68 0.18 9.88 1.07
CA LYS A 68 1.14 9.93 2.18
C LYS A 68 1.23 11.33 2.79
N HIS A 69 1.22 12.36 1.97
CA HIS A 69 1.22 13.74 2.45
C HIS A 69 -0.07 14.07 3.22
N ASN A 70 -1.23 13.75 2.64
CA ASN A 70 -2.53 14.03 3.26
C ASN A 70 -2.69 13.33 4.60
N LEU A 71 -2.20 12.10 4.70
CA LEU A 71 -2.41 11.24 5.85
C LEU A 71 -1.22 11.18 6.81
N ARG A 72 -0.18 12.00 6.61
CA ARG A 72 1.07 11.90 7.37
C ARG A 72 0.89 11.93 8.89
N LYS A 73 0.01 12.79 9.37
CA LYS A 73 -0.24 12.90 10.81
C LYS A 73 -1.04 11.70 11.33
N ALA A 74 -2.10 11.33 10.61
CA ALA A 74 -2.96 10.24 11.03
C ALA A 74 -2.25 8.89 10.95
N LEU A 75 -1.44 8.66 9.91
CA LEU A 75 -0.62 7.45 9.80
C LEU A 75 0.49 7.44 10.87
N GLY A 76 1.09 8.59 11.13
CA GLY A 76 2.08 8.71 12.20
C GLY A 76 1.51 8.30 13.55
N ARG A 77 0.31 8.76 13.86
CA ARG A 77 -0.37 8.38 15.11
C ARG A 77 -0.66 6.88 15.15
N LEU A 78 -1.08 6.30 14.01
CA LEU A 78 -1.35 4.86 13.93
C LEU A 78 -0.15 4.04 14.41
N PHE A 79 1.04 4.32 13.87
CA PHE A 79 2.25 3.56 14.18
C PHE A 79 2.86 3.95 15.53
N GLU A 80 2.65 5.16 15.99
CA GLU A 80 3.12 5.57 17.31
C GLU A 80 2.34 4.91 18.44
N GLU A 81 1.00 4.83 18.31
CA GLU A 81 0.14 4.41 19.40
C GLU A 81 -0.44 3.00 19.28
N PHE A 82 -0.72 2.52 18.05
CA PHE A 82 -1.58 1.36 17.86
C PHE A 82 -0.96 0.20 17.09
N ALA A 83 0.02 0.47 16.23
CA ALA A 83 0.57 -0.55 15.33
C ALA A 83 2.09 -0.57 15.36
N TYR A 84 2.67 -1.68 14.89
CA TYR A 84 4.12 -1.85 14.80
C TYR A 84 4.44 -2.89 13.71
N ASP A 85 5.73 -3.08 13.44
CA ASP A 85 6.22 -4.06 12.46
C ASP A 85 5.61 -3.84 11.07
N HIS A 86 5.82 -2.62 10.56
CA HIS A 86 5.25 -2.18 9.28
C HIS A 86 6.11 -2.66 8.10
N THR A 87 5.47 -3.34 7.15
CA THR A 87 6.09 -3.76 5.90
C THR A 87 5.22 -3.33 4.73
N VAL A 88 5.86 -3.00 3.59
CA VAL A 88 5.16 -2.51 2.40
C VAL A 88 5.64 -3.26 1.17
N ILE A 89 4.70 -3.69 0.33
CA ILE A 89 4.98 -4.24 -0.98
C ILE A 89 4.29 -3.37 -2.01
N LEU A 90 5.08 -2.89 -2.99
CA LEU A 90 4.57 -2.12 -4.13
C LEU A 90 4.58 -3.01 -5.37
N TYR A 91 3.48 -3.00 -6.10
CA TYR A 91 3.33 -3.75 -7.36
C TYR A 91 3.12 -2.75 -8.49
N GLY A 92 4.01 -2.76 -9.48
CA GLY A 92 3.97 -1.87 -10.63
C GLY A 92 5.31 -1.17 -10.84
N ASN A 93 5.28 0.03 -11.41
CA ASN A 93 6.48 0.82 -11.70
C ASN A 93 6.46 2.13 -10.91
N PRO A 94 6.76 2.10 -9.61
CA PRO A 94 6.84 3.34 -8.83
C PRO A 94 7.97 4.22 -9.35
N SER A 95 7.77 5.53 -9.31
CA SER A 95 8.82 6.47 -9.70
C SER A 95 10.00 6.39 -8.73
N GLN A 96 11.19 6.71 -9.24
CA GLN A 96 12.38 6.77 -8.39
C GLN A 96 12.21 7.81 -7.29
N GLN A 97 11.58 8.94 -7.60
CA GLN A 97 11.30 10.00 -6.65
C GLN A 97 10.43 9.51 -5.49
N LEU A 98 9.39 8.73 -5.79
CA LEU A 98 8.53 8.13 -4.75
C LEU A 98 9.33 7.20 -3.84
N LEU A 99 10.15 6.32 -4.42
CA LEU A 99 10.95 5.37 -3.66
C LEU A 99 11.98 6.06 -2.77
N GLU A 100 12.66 7.07 -3.29
CA GLU A 100 13.62 7.85 -2.51
C GLU A 100 12.95 8.56 -1.35
N GLY A 101 11.81 9.20 -1.60
CA GLY A 101 11.03 9.86 -0.55
C GLY A 101 10.57 8.89 0.53
N ALA A 102 10.10 7.72 0.14
CA ALA A 102 9.65 6.70 1.09
C ALA A 102 10.80 6.20 1.97
N ARG A 103 11.97 5.99 1.40
CA ARG A 103 13.15 5.55 2.17
C ARG A 103 13.61 6.59 3.17
N ILE A 104 13.50 7.87 2.82
CA ILE A 104 13.85 8.96 3.73
C ILE A 104 12.83 9.09 4.86
N MET A 105 11.55 9.05 4.53
CA MET A 105 10.47 9.25 5.51
C MET A 105 10.23 8.04 6.41
N MET A 106 10.50 6.84 5.90
CA MET A 106 10.24 5.57 6.61
C MET A 106 11.46 4.66 6.57
N PRO A 107 12.59 5.08 7.19
CA PRO A 107 13.84 4.32 7.07
C PRO A 107 13.78 2.93 7.68
N ASP A 108 12.90 2.71 8.65
CA ASP A 108 12.77 1.43 9.34
C ASP A 108 11.71 0.50 8.73
N VAL A 109 11.04 0.94 7.66
CA VAL A 109 10.00 0.14 7.00
C VAL A 109 10.63 -0.64 5.85
N GLU A 110 10.40 -1.96 5.83
CA GLU A 110 10.81 -2.79 4.71
C GLU A 110 9.90 -2.52 3.53
N ILE A 111 10.48 -2.10 2.40
CA ILE A 111 9.75 -1.81 1.18
C ILE A 111 10.27 -2.73 0.07
N LYS A 112 9.39 -3.57 -0.48
CA LYS A 112 9.69 -4.43 -1.62
C LYS A 112 8.93 -3.94 -2.83
N VAL A 113 9.54 -4.06 -4.01
CA VAL A 113 8.92 -3.66 -5.27
C VAL A 113 8.89 -4.87 -6.21
N TYR A 114 7.70 -5.16 -6.74
CA TYR A 114 7.52 -6.18 -7.75
C TYR A 114 6.97 -5.53 -9.01
N SER A 115 7.76 -5.56 -10.08
CA SER A 115 7.34 -5.04 -11.38
C SER A 115 6.46 -6.06 -12.10
N CYS A 116 5.46 -5.60 -12.84
CA CYS A 116 4.58 -6.48 -13.58
C CYS A 116 5.35 -7.17 -14.73
N LEU A 117 5.39 -8.48 -14.72
CA LEU A 117 5.95 -9.25 -15.84
C LEU A 117 4.98 -9.26 -17.02
N LYS A 118 3.74 -9.62 -16.75
CA LYS A 118 2.63 -9.64 -17.70
C LYS A 118 1.32 -9.56 -16.94
N ASP A 119 0.31 -8.96 -17.52
CA ASP A 119 -1.03 -8.92 -16.96
C ASP A 119 -2.05 -9.51 -17.97
N LEU A 120 -3.27 -9.68 -17.51
CA LEU A 120 -4.32 -10.29 -18.31
C LEU A 120 -4.72 -9.42 -19.52
N SER A 121 -4.53 -8.12 -19.44
CA SER A 121 -4.87 -7.19 -20.52
C SER A 121 -3.91 -7.27 -21.70
N GLU A 122 -2.74 -7.96 -21.56
CA GLU A 122 -1.75 -8.17 -22.60
C GLU A 122 -1.82 -9.59 -23.18
N GLY A 123 -3.03 -10.15 -23.31
CA GLY A 123 -3.24 -11.55 -23.69
C GLY A 123 -2.51 -12.01 -24.94
N GLU A 124 -2.47 -11.19 -25.99
CA GLU A 124 -1.77 -11.54 -27.24
C GLU A 124 -0.26 -11.67 -27.00
N LYS A 125 0.34 -10.74 -26.30
CA LYS A 125 1.76 -10.78 -25.96
C LYS A 125 2.08 -11.96 -25.07
N LEU A 126 1.20 -12.27 -24.14
CA LEU A 126 1.35 -13.45 -23.28
C LEU A 126 1.32 -14.74 -24.09
N ALA A 127 0.40 -14.84 -25.06
CA ALA A 127 0.30 -15.99 -25.93
C ALA A 127 1.58 -16.19 -26.76
N GLU A 128 2.16 -15.13 -27.29
CA GLU A 128 3.43 -15.17 -28.03
C GLU A 128 4.59 -15.65 -27.14
N ILE A 129 4.66 -15.16 -25.91
CA ILE A 129 5.69 -15.55 -24.96
C ILE A 129 5.57 -17.04 -24.62
N VAL A 130 4.36 -17.51 -24.36
CA VAL A 130 4.12 -18.92 -24.06
C VAL A 130 4.54 -19.81 -25.24
N LYS A 131 4.20 -19.42 -26.47
CA LYS A 131 4.62 -20.15 -27.68
C LYS A 131 6.14 -20.15 -27.84
N GLY A 132 6.80 -19.01 -27.56
CA GLY A 132 8.25 -18.89 -27.66
C GLY A 132 9.01 -19.69 -26.62
N ASP A 133 8.43 -19.88 -25.45
CA ASP A 133 9.05 -20.56 -24.31
C ASP A 133 8.79 -22.06 -24.29
N LEU A 134 7.85 -22.56 -25.10
CA LEU A 134 7.59 -24.00 -25.18
C LEU A 134 8.64 -24.68 -26.05
N PRO A 135 9.27 -25.73 -25.53
CA PRO A 135 10.26 -26.49 -26.29
C PRO A 135 9.64 -27.21 -27.48
#